data_4b758081f8136e97d72a4c0b00a8b68b
#
_entry.id   4b758081f8136e97d72a4c0b00a8b68b
#
_cell.length_a   1.000
_cell.length_b   1.000
_cell.length_c   1.000
_cell.angle_alpha   90.00
_cell.angle_beta   90.00
_cell.angle_gamma   90.00
#
_symmetry.space_group_name_H-M   'P 1'
#
loop_
_entity.id
_entity.type
_entity.pdbx_description
1 polymer ?
#
loop_
_entity_poly.entity_id
_entity_poly.type
_entity_poly.pdbx_seq_one_letter_code
_entity_poly.pdbx_strand_id
1 'polypeptide(L)'
;MHELSIAVNIVEMIEDNAKKEKALNVDKFEIDVGTLSGVVIDALEFALEEAVKDSVCSKAVWKINKIEAKAKCRKCGHIYSVDDYFSPCPKCMEFGKEILQGKEIQLKSITIE
;
A
#
# COMPACT_ATOMS: atom_id res chain seq x y z
N MET A 1 -13.48 2.75 -1.21
CA MET A 1 -12.73 1.65 -0.60
C MET A 1 -12.66 1.85 0.89
N HIS A 2 -12.87 0.81 1.64
CA HIS A 2 -12.95 0.91 3.10
C HIS A 2 -11.60 0.56 3.74
N GLU A 3 -10.98 1.53 4.35
CA GLU A 3 -9.67 1.36 5.00
C GLU A 3 -9.68 0.28 6.08
N LEU A 4 -10.79 0.17 6.82
CA LEU A 4 -10.89 -0.88 7.83
C LEU A 4 -10.82 -2.29 7.24
N SER A 5 -11.50 -2.52 6.12
CA SER A 5 -11.44 -3.82 5.41
C SER A 5 -10.02 -4.13 4.94
N ILE A 6 -9.33 -3.12 4.45
CA ILE A 6 -7.93 -3.26 4.02
C ILE A 6 -7.06 -3.62 5.22
N ALA A 7 -7.22 -2.91 6.34
CA ALA A 7 -6.45 -3.18 7.55
C ALA A 7 -6.68 -4.60 8.06
N VAL A 8 -7.94 -5.03 8.11
CA VAL A 8 -8.29 -6.38 8.54
C VAL A 8 -7.66 -7.43 7.63
N ASN A 9 -7.72 -7.23 6.32
CA ASN A 9 -7.11 -8.15 5.36
C ASN A 9 -5.59 -8.23 5.53
N ILE A 10 -4.95 -7.10 5.77
CA ILE A 10 -3.50 -7.06 6.01
C ILE A 10 -3.14 -7.85 7.27
N VAL A 11 -3.86 -7.63 8.35
CA VAL A 11 -3.62 -8.35 9.61
C VAL A 11 -3.85 -9.86 9.42
N GLU A 12 -4.89 -10.26 8.69
CA GLU A 12 -5.14 -11.67 8.39
C GLU A 12 -3.98 -12.31 7.61
N MET A 13 -3.45 -11.61 6.62
CA MET A 13 -2.29 -12.09 5.86
C MET A 13 -1.07 -12.26 6.75
N ILE A 14 -0.85 -11.32 7.67
CA ILE A 14 0.25 -11.39 8.61
C ILE A 14 0.06 -12.57 9.57
N GLU A 15 -1.15 -12.76 10.07
CA GLU A 15 -1.45 -13.89 10.95
C GLU A 15 -1.22 -15.23 10.26
N ASP A 16 -1.62 -15.35 9.00
CA ASP A 16 -1.39 -16.57 8.22
C ASP A 16 0.10 -16.85 8.04
N ASN A 17 0.90 -15.82 7.77
CA ASN A 17 2.35 -15.95 7.65
C ASN A 17 3.00 -16.34 8.98
N ALA A 18 2.59 -15.67 10.07
CA ALA A 18 3.11 -15.97 11.41
C ALA A 18 2.80 -17.42 11.80
N LYS A 19 1.61 -17.89 11.46
CA LYS A 19 1.19 -19.26 11.75
C LYS A 19 2.03 -20.29 11.00
N LYS A 20 2.31 -20.03 9.72
CA LYS A 20 3.18 -20.88 8.91
C LYS A 20 4.58 -20.96 9.48
N GLU A 21 5.10 -19.86 10.00
CA GLU A 21 6.42 -19.79 10.59
C GLU A 21 6.43 -20.17 12.08
N LYS A 22 5.27 -20.54 12.62
CA LYS A 22 5.10 -20.88 14.04
C LYS A 22 5.54 -19.76 14.97
N ALA A 23 5.37 -18.51 14.52
CA ALA A 23 5.69 -17.32 15.31
C ALA A 23 4.51 -16.96 16.18
N LEU A 24 4.79 -16.59 17.43
CA LEU A 24 3.76 -16.17 18.38
C LEU A 24 3.46 -14.67 18.29
N ASN A 25 4.43 -13.88 17.84
CA ASN A 25 4.32 -12.44 17.77
C ASN A 25 5.02 -11.90 16.53
N VAL A 26 4.49 -10.79 16.04
CA VAL A 26 5.11 -10.02 14.96
C VAL A 26 5.68 -8.75 15.58
N ASP A 27 6.94 -8.45 15.30
CA ASP A 27 7.61 -7.26 15.82
C ASP A 27 7.35 -6.03 14.95
N LYS A 28 7.33 -6.22 13.64
CA LYS A 28 7.25 -5.12 12.69
C LYS A 28 6.65 -5.58 11.37
N PHE A 29 5.97 -4.68 10.69
CA PHE A 29 5.58 -4.90 9.29
C PHE A 29 5.58 -3.60 8.51
N GLU A 30 5.71 -3.69 7.20
CA GLU A 30 5.67 -2.53 6.32
C GLU A 30 4.63 -2.75 5.22
N ILE A 31 3.95 -1.67 4.87
CA ILE A 31 2.90 -1.66 3.86
C ILE A 31 3.25 -0.60 2.81
N ASP A 32 3.17 -0.95 1.54
CA ASP A 32 3.31 0.01 0.45
C ASP A 32 1.91 0.43 0.01
N VAL A 33 1.67 1.73 -0.05
CA VAL A 33 0.39 2.31 -0.46
C VAL A 33 0.63 3.25 -1.62
N GLY A 34 0.08 2.92 -2.78
CA GLY A 34 0.20 3.77 -3.96
C GLY A 34 -0.64 5.04 -3.85
N THR A 35 -0.12 6.13 -4.38
CA THR A 35 -0.84 7.42 -4.35
C THR A 35 -2.13 7.41 -5.17
N LEU A 36 -2.25 6.49 -6.14
CA LEU A 36 -3.46 6.30 -6.93
C LEU A 36 -4.33 5.14 -6.45
N SER A 37 -4.04 4.59 -5.27
CA SER A 37 -4.81 3.45 -4.74
C SER A 37 -6.20 3.83 -4.25
N GLY A 38 -6.45 5.12 -4.03
CA GLY A 38 -7.71 5.60 -3.47
C GLY A 38 -7.77 5.50 -1.94
N VAL A 39 -6.70 5.04 -1.31
CA VAL A 39 -6.64 4.87 0.15
C VAL A 39 -6.18 6.16 0.81
N VAL A 40 -6.91 6.59 1.82
CA VAL A 40 -6.50 7.71 2.67
C VAL A 40 -5.58 7.13 3.75
N ILE A 41 -4.31 7.51 3.73
CA ILE A 41 -3.29 6.94 4.62
C ILE A 41 -3.64 7.16 6.10
N ASP A 42 -4.10 8.35 6.48
CA ASP A 42 -4.47 8.62 7.87
C ASP A 42 -5.60 7.70 8.34
N ALA A 43 -6.58 7.44 7.46
CA ALA A 43 -7.69 6.53 7.78
C ALA A 43 -7.18 5.09 7.89
N LEU A 44 -6.23 4.70 7.06
CA LEU A 44 -5.62 3.36 7.14
C LEU A 44 -4.83 3.21 8.44
N GLU A 45 -4.06 4.22 8.84
CA GLU A 45 -3.35 4.23 10.12
C GLU A 45 -4.31 3.98 11.29
N PHE A 46 -5.42 4.73 11.31
CA PHE A 46 -6.42 4.60 12.35
C PHE A 46 -7.06 3.20 12.33
N ALA A 47 -7.37 2.69 11.14
CA ALA A 47 -7.95 1.36 10.99
C ALA A 47 -7.00 0.26 11.45
N LEU A 48 -5.69 0.41 11.18
CA LEU A 48 -4.69 -0.54 11.63
C LEU A 48 -4.59 -0.58 13.17
N GLU A 49 -4.68 0.57 13.82
CA GLU A 49 -4.67 0.63 15.29
C GLU A 49 -5.78 -0.24 15.89
N GLU A 50 -6.94 -0.28 15.24
CA GLU A 50 -8.04 -1.13 15.68
C GLU A 50 -7.85 -2.59 15.26
N ALA A 51 -7.42 -2.81 14.01
CA ALA A 51 -7.31 -4.17 13.46
C ALA A 51 -6.24 -5.02 14.13
N VAL A 52 -5.17 -4.41 14.64
CA VAL A 52 -4.09 -5.18 15.29
C VAL A 52 -4.43 -5.64 16.70
N LYS A 53 -5.45 -5.06 17.33
CA LYS A 53 -5.85 -5.46 18.66
C LYS A 53 -6.24 -6.93 18.70
N ASP A 54 -5.81 -7.63 19.73
CA ASP A 54 -6.09 -9.06 19.93
C ASP A 54 -5.53 -9.98 18.81
N SER A 55 -4.53 -9.51 18.10
CA SER A 55 -3.86 -10.28 17.04
C SER A 55 -2.39 -10.48 17.38
N VAL A 56 -1.69 -11.26 16.54
CA VAL A 56 -0.22 -11.43 16.64
C VAL A 56 0.51 -10.10 16.44
N CYS A 57 -0.16 -9.10 15.89
CA CYS A 57 0.39 -7.77 15.63
C CYS A 57 0.12 -6.76 16.73
N SER A 58 -0.46 -7.17 17.86
CA SER A 58 -0.92 -6.23 18.90
C SER A 58 0.18 -5.31 19.44
N LYS A 59 1.42 -5.75 19.40
CA LYS A 59 2.58 -4.98 19.87
C LYS A 59 3.54 -4.61 18.72
N ALA A 60 3.14 -4.87 17.49
CA ALA A 60 3.99 -4.59 16.34
C ALA A 60 4.06 -3.09 16.05
N VAL A 61 5.20 -2.65 15.56
CA VAL A 61 5.34 -1.33 14.94
C VAL A 61 5.21 -1.51 13.45
N TRP A 62 4.60 -0.54 12.78
CA TRP A 62 4.48 -0.62 11.33
C TRP A 62 4.87 0.69 10.68
N LYS A 63 5.19 0.58 9.40
CA LYS A 63 5.51 1.72 8.57
C LYS A 63 4.69 1.63 7.28
N ILE A 64 4.07 2.74 6.91
CA ILE A 64 3.36 2.86 5.64
C ILE A 64 4.27 3.65 4.70
N ASN A 65 4.64 3.03 3.58
CA ASN A 65 5.45 3.67 2.55
C ASN A 65 4.52 4.19 1.46
N LYS A 66 4.61 5.47 1.18
CA LYS A 66 3.83 6.10 0.13
C LYS A 66 4.55 5.90 -1.20
N ILE A 67 3.92 5.19 -2.11
CA ILE A 67 4.51 4.88 -3.42
C ILE A 67 3.98 5.85 -4.45
N GLU A 68 4.85 6.72 -4.95
CA GLU A 68 4.51 7.71 -5.95
C GLU A 68 4.09 7.04 -7.24
N ALA A 69 2.98 7.49 -7.83
CA ALA A 69 2.49 6.94 -9.08
C ALA A 69 3.33 7.42 -10.25
N LYS A 70 3.66 6.50 -11.13
CA LYS A 70 4.39 6.76 -12.37
C LYS A 70 3.60 6.25 -13.56
N ALA A 71 3.60 7.04 -14.62
CA ALA A 71 2.90 6.70 -15.85
C ALA A 71 3.83 6.76 -17.05
N LYS A 72 3.53 5.96 -18.07
CA LYS A 72 4.24 6.01 -19.35
C LYS A 72 3.25 6.49 -20.39
N CYS A 73 3.62 7.54 -21.11
CA CYS A 73 2.78 8.07 -22.19
C CYS A 73 2.69 7.03 -23.31
N ARG A 74 1.47 6.73 -23.75
CA ARG A 74 1.25 5.76 -24.83
C ARG A 74 1.69 6.28 -26.17
N LYS A 75 1.76 7.61 -26.34
CA LYS A 75 2.14 8.23 -27.59
C LYS A 75 3.64 8.42 -27.73
N CYS A 76 4.30 9.07 -26.76
CA CYS A 76 5.73 9.40 -26.88
C CYS A 76 6.65 8.53 -26.00
N GLY A 77 6.10 7.70 -25.13
CA GLY A 77 6.88 6.81 -24.28
C GLY A 77 7.55 7.46 -23.08
N HIS A 78 7.29 8.75 -22.86
CA HIS A 78 7.85 9.47 -21.71
C HIS A 78 7.28 8.95 -20.38
N ILE A 79 8.15 8.74 -19.39
CA ILE A 79 7.76 8.29 -18.06
C ILE A 79 7.72 9.53 -17.15
N TYR A 80 6.62 9.70 -16.44
CA TYR A 80 6.41 10.89 -15.60
C TYR A 80 5.59 10.55 -14.35
N SER A 81 5.75 11.37 -13.32
CA SER A 81 4.98 11.24 -12.08
C SER A 81 3.58 11.81 -12.27
N VAL A 82 2.58 11.14 -11.70
CA VAL A 82 1.18 11.59 -11.79
C VAL A 82 0.56 11.63 -10.42
N ASP A 83 -0.27 12.66 -10.18
CA ASP A 83 -1.04 12.80 -8.94
C ASP A 83 -2.45 12.24 -9.09
N ASP A 84 -2.93 12.14 -10.33
CA ASP A 84 -4.25 11.60 -10.63
C ASP A 84 -4.24 10.98 -12.04
N TYR A 85 -5.39 10.43 -12.45
CA TYR A 85 -5.51 9.79 -13.76
C TYR A 85 -5.66 10.77 -14.93
N PHE A 86 -5.84 12.04 -14.64
CA PHE A 86 -6.17 13.06 -15.63
C PHE A 86 -4.98 13.95 -16.02
N SER A 87 -3.85 13.81 -15.37
CA SER A 87 -2.66 14.60 -15.67
C SER A 87 -2.12 14.25 -17.05
N PRO A 88 -1.91 15.22 -17.95
CA PRO A 88 -1.36 14.94 -19.26
C PRO A 88 0.15 14.71 -19.20
N CYS A 89 0.67 14.08 -20.24
CA CYS A 89 2.12 13.95 -20.41
C CYS A 89 2.76 15.35 -20.53
N PRO A 90 3.72 15.68 -19.68
CA PRO A 90 4.34 17.02 -19.71
C PRO A 90 5.13 17.27 -21.00
N LYS A 91 5.47 16.23 -21.75
CA LYS A 91 6.26 16.34 -22.95
C LYS A 91 5.44 16.54 -24.21
N CYS A 92 4.34 15.78 -24.37
CA CYS A 92 3.51 15.85 -25.59
C CYS A 92 2.06 16.24 -25.32
N MET A 93 1.67 16.44 -24.05
CA MET A 93 0.33 16.86 -23.63
C MET A 93 -0.80 15.87 -23.92
N GLU A 94 -0.47 14.65 -24.28
CA GLU A 94 -1.48 13.61 -24.47
C GLU A 94 -1.91 13.00 -23.12
N PHE A 95 -3.15 12.57 -23.04
CA PHE A 95 -3.71 12.00 -21.80
C PHE A 95 -3.58 10.48 -21.72
N GLY A 96 -3.43 9.80 -22.83
CA GLY A 96 -3.31 8.33 -22.87
C GLY A 96 -2.04 7.87 -22.20
N LYS A 97 -2.19 6.99 -21.19
CA LYS A 97 -1.07 6.57 -20.37
C LYS A 97 -1.24 5.15 -19.84
N GLU A 98 -0.13 4.52 -19.52
CA GLU A 98 -0.08 3.27 -18.79
C GLU A 98 0.46 3.59 -17.41
N ILE A 99 -0.27 3.22 -16.36
CA ILE A 99 0.21 3.42 -14.98
C ILE A 99 1.16 2.29 -14.65
N LEU A 100 2.42 2.63 -14.39
CA LEU A 100 3.48 1.67 -14.12
C LEU A 100 3.53 1.24 -12.66
N GLN A 101 3.21 2.15 -11.75
CA GLN A 101 3.19 1.89 -10.31
C GLN A 101 2.30 2.92 -9.61
N GLY A 102 1.96 2.64 -8.36
CA GLY A 102 1.24 3.59 -7.52
C GLY A 102 -0.26 3.37 -7.42
N LYS A 103 -0.80 2.27 -7.99
CA LYS A 103 -2.21 1.91 -7.86
C LYS A 103 -2.47 0.91 -6.74
N GLU A 104 -1.45 0.25 -6.26
CA GLU A 104 -1.58 -0.94 -5.42
C GLU A 104 -1.36 -0.65 -3.95
N ILE A 105 -1.93 -1.52 -3.12
CA ILE A 105 -1.65 -1.61 -1.69
C ILE A 105 -1.03 -2.98 -1.49
N GLN A 106 0.13 -3.03 -0.84
CA GLN A 106 0.88 -4.26 -0.75
C GLN A 106 1.56 -4.39 0.60
N LEU A 107 1.46 -5.57 1.20
CA LEU A 107 2.24 -5.91 2.39
C LEU A 107 3.67 -6.17 1.92
N LYS A 108 4.58 -5.28 2.27
CA LYS A 108 5.98 -5.34 1.81
C LYS A 108 6.81 -6.33 2.58
N SER A 109 6.73 -6.28 3.90
CA SER A 109 7.59 -7.13 4.74
C SER A 109 6.97 -7.33 6.12
N ILE A 110 7.38 -8.43 6.74
CA ILE A 110 7.00 -8.79 8.10
C ILE A 110 8.27 -9.22 8.83
N THR A 111 8.46 -8.69 10.03
CA THR A 111 9.55 -9.12 10.91
C THR A 111 8.94 -9.85 12.08
N ILE A 112 9.26 -11.13 12.23
CA ILE A 112 8.78 -11.99 13.31
C ILE A 112 9.89 -12.28 14.30
N GLU A 113 9.49 -12.68 15.49
CA GLU A 113 10.45 -13.09 16.52
C GLU A 113 11.26 -14.31 16.08
#